data_54aa61dde55edc6110b3d280f3e0412e
#
_entry.id   54aa61dde55edc6110b3d280f3e0412e
#
_cell.length_a   1.000
_cell.length_b   1.000
_cell.length_c   1.000
_cell.angle_alpha   90.00
_cell.angle_beta   90.00
_cell.angle_gamma   90.00
#
_symmetry.space_group_name_H-M   'P 1'
#
loop_
_entity.id
_entity.type
_entity.pdbx_description
1 polymer ?
#
loop_
_entity_poly.entity_id
_entity_poly.type
_entity_poly.pdbx_seq_one_letter_code
_entity_poly.pdbx_strand_id
1 'polypeptide(L)' 'MTDKHLRRRAVEDLTGLSRSTIYDLMSKDAFPRPVKLTDKAVAWPESKISEWLAQRSAG' A
#
# COMPACT_ATOMS: atom_id res chain seq x y z
N MET A 1 -14.46 -6.40 12.50
CA MET A 1 -13.28 -5.57 12.79
C MET A 1 -12.98 -4.64 11.65
N THR A 2 -12.61 -3.43 11.98
CA THR A 2 -12.32 -2.43 10.97
C THR A 2 -10.88 -2.53 10.50
N ASP A 3 -10.69 -2.58 9.19
CA ASP A 3 -9.38 -2.60 8.60
C ASP A 3 -8.76 -1.20 8.74
N LYS A 4 -7.53 -1.14 9.23
CA LYS A 4 -6.83 0.12 9.37
C LYS A 4 -6.42 0.63 8.00
N HIS A 5 -6.53 1.93 7.79
CA HIS A 5 -6.16 2.54 6.52
C HIS A 5 -4.85 3.33 6.69
N LEU A 6 -3.86 2.95 5.92
CA LEU A 6 -2.51 3.51 6.02
C LEU A 6 -2.29 4.59 4.97
N ARG A 7 -1.79 5.73 5.41
CA ARG A 7 -1.40 6.78 4.47
C ARG A 7 -0.08 6.37 3.82
N ARG A 8 0.26 7.05 2.74
CA ARG A 8 1.46 6.70 1.96
C ARG A 8 2.72 6.57 2.83
N ARG A 9 2.91 7.51 3.74
CA ARG A 9 4.09 7.52 4.60
C ARG A 9 4.19 6.24 5.42
N ALA A 10 3.08 5.81 5.98
CA ALA A 10 3.03 4.58 6.77
C ALA A 10 3.31 3.36 5.89
N VAL A 11 2.81 3.36 4.66
CA VAL A 11 3.08 2.28 3.71
C VAL A 11 4.56 2.23 3.36
N GLU A 12 5.18 3.38 3.16
CA GLU A 12 6.62 3.45 2.89
C GLU A 12 7.42 2.85 4.05
N ASP A 13 7.04 3.22 5.28
CA ASP A 13 7.73 2.71 6.47
C ASP A 13 7.55 1.21 6.61
N LEU A 14 6.36 0.72 6.34
CA LEU A 14 6.04 -0.70 6.52
C LEU A 14 6.70 -1.57 5.46
N THR A 15 6.76 -1.10 4.24
CA THR A 15 7.31 -1.89 3.12
C THR A 15 8.79 -1.61 2.87
N GLY A 16 9.29 -0.49 3.35
CA GLY A 16 10.66 -0.08 3.07
C GLY A 16 10.85 0.47 1.66
N LEU A 17 9.77 0.72 0.95
CA LEU A 17 9.83 1.24 -0.41
C LEU A 17 9.72 2.76 -0.43
N SER A 18 10.33 3.38 -1.44
CA SER A 18 10.20 4.81 -1.63
C SER A 18 8.89 5.14 -2.32
N ARG A 19 8.50 6.41 -2.27
CA ARG A 19 7.31 6.89 -2.95
C ARG A 19 7.35 6.55 -4.45
N SER A 20 8.49 6.82 -5.08
CA SER A 20 8.63 6.56 -6.51
C SER A 20 8.43 5.09 -6.85
N THR A 21 9.00 4.22 -6.03
CA THR A 21 8.88 2.78 -6.24
C THR A 21 7.44 2.32 -6.09
N ILE A 22 6.73 2.84 -5.09
CA ILE A 22 5.32 2.49 -4.87
C ILE A 22 4.48 2.88 -6.10
N TYR A 23 4.65 4.10 -6.59
CA TYR A 23 3.87 4.56 -7.75
C TYR A 23 4.26 3.81 -9.03
N ASP A 24 5.54 3.48 -9.18
CA ASP A 24 5.98 2.68 -10.31
C ASP A 24 5.33 1.29 -10.29
N LEU A 25 5.31 0.65 -9.13
CA LEU A 25 4.68 -0.66 -8.98
C LEU A 25 3.18 -0.60 -9.25
N MET A 26 2.52 0.48 -8.81
CA MET A 26 1.10 0.64 -9.08
C MET A 26 0.82 0.78 -10.57
N SER A 27 1.68 1.48 -11.30
CA SER A 27 1.52 1.66 -12.74
C SER A 27 1.64 0.34 -13.49
N LYS A 28 2.32 -0.64 -12.90
CA LYS A 28 2.51 -1.97 -13.47
C LYS A 28 1.53 -3.00 -12.91
N ASP A 29 0.57 -2.55 -12.13
CA ASP A 29 -0.38 -3.41 -11.42
C ASP A 29 0.31 -4.42 -10.50
N ALA A 30 1.47 -4.03 -9.95
CA ALA A 30 2.25 -4.91 -9.08
C ALA A 30 2.19 -4.50 -7.61
N PHE A 31 1.30 -3.58 -7.26
CA PHE A 31 1.12 -3.10 -5.91
C PHE A 31 -0.36 -2.83 -5.65
N PRO A 32 -0.86 -3.05 -4.42
CA PRO A 32 -2.27 -2.78 -4.12
C PRO A 32 -2.63 -1.32 -4.38
N ARG A 33 -3.85 -1.10 -4.84
CA ARG A 33 -4.31 0.24 -5.11
C ARG A 33 -4.92 0.86 -3.86
N PRO A 34 -4.70 2.16 -3.66
CA PRO A 34 -5.28 2.83 -2.50
C PRO A 34 -6.77 3.07 -2.68
N VAL A 35 -7.45 3.30 -1.56
CA VAL A 35 -8.85 3.71 -1.59
C VAL A 35 -8.91 5.20 -1.27
N LYS A 36 -9.92 5.87 -1.80
CA LYS A 36 -10.13 7.29 -1.57
C LYS A 36 -10.80 7.49 -0.22
N LEU A 37 -10.19 8.26 0.63
CA LEU A 37 -10.81 8.67 1.90
C LEU A 37 -11.62 9.94 1.70
N THR A 38 -11.04 10.88 0.95
CA THR A 38 -11.68 12.13 0.57
C THR A 38 -11.22 12.46 -0.85
N ASP A 39 -11.70 13.57 -1.39
CA ASP A 39 -11.27 14.02 -2.72
C ASP A 39 -9.77 14.24 -2.81
N LYS A 40 -9.12 14.50 -1.67
CA LYS A 40 -7.71 14.87 -1.65
C LYS A 40 -6.84 13.89 -0.89
N ALA A 41 -7.43 12.82 -0.34
CA ALA A 41 -6.67 11.89 0.48
C ALA A 41 -6.98 10.46 0.10
N VAL A 42 -5.93 9.67 -0.05
CA VAL A 42 -6.03 8.24 -0.31
C VAL A 42 -5.26 7.48 0.77
N ALA A 43 -5.62 6.21 0.96
CA ALA A 43 -4.94 5.35 1.90
C ALA A 43 -5.07 3.90 1.46
N TRP A 44 -4.21 3.06 1.98
CA TRP A 44 -4.22 1.63 1.66
C TRP A 44 -4.78 0.86 2.84
N PRO A 45 -5.71 -0.08 2.61
CA PRO A 45 -6.13 -0.98 3.69
C PRO A 45 -4.92 -1.79 4.16
N GLU A 46 -4.73 -1.86 5.46
CA GLU A 46 -3.58 -2.56 6.03
C GLU A 46 -3.53 -4.03 5.59
N SER A 47 -4.70 -4.66 5.51
CA SER A 47 -4.77 -6.07 5.09
C SER A 47 -4.19 -6.28 3.71
N LYS A 48 -4.40 -5.34 2.79
CA LYS A 48 -3.87 -5.45 1.44
C LYS A 48 -2.35 -5.32 1.42
N ILE A 49 -1.82 -4.46 2.24
CA ILE A 49 -0.36 -4.30 2.34
C ILE A 49 0.25 -5.56 2.98
N SER A 50 -0.39 -6.08 4.02
CA SER A 50 0.07 -7.31 4.67
C SER A 50 0.07 -8.50 3.71
N GLU A 51 -0.98 -8.64 2.90
CA GLU A 51 -1.04 -9.70 1.89
C GLU A 51 0.07 -9.56 0.88
N TRP A 52 0.31 -8.33 0.43
CA TRP A 52 1.35 -8.07 -0.57
C TRP A 52 2.73 -8.44 -0.02
N LEU A 53 3.00 -8.06 1.24
CA LEU A 53 4.26 -8.40 1.89
C LEU A 53 4.41 -9.90 2.09
N ALA A 54 3.32 -10.57 2.48
CA ALA A 54 3.34 -12.01 2.67
C ALA A 54 3.68 -12.74 1.38
N GLN A 55 3.14 -12.30 0.26
CA GLN A 55 3.43 -12.88 -1.05
C GLN A 55 4.89 -12.71 -1.42
N ARG A 56 5.50 -11.58 -1.06
CA ARG A 56 6.91 -11.35 -1.32
C ARG A 56 7.79 -12.22 -0.44
N SER A 57 7.37 -12.40 0.82
CA SER A 57 8.15 -13.19 1.77
C SER A 57 8.07 -14.68 1.52
N ALA A 58 6.97 -15.14 0.91
CA ALA A 58 6.76 -16.56 0.64
C ALA A 58 7.54 -17.04 -0.58
N GLY A 59 8.02 -16.11 -1.41
CA GLY A 59 8.72 -16.45 -2.65
C GLY A 59 10.11 -17.00 -2.46
#